data_47e3b41c6ffa828d3041e01cafdb0046
#
_entry.id   47e3b41c6ffa828d3041e01cafdb0046
#
_cell.length_a   1.000
_cell.length_b   1.000
_cell.length_c   1.000
_cell.angle_alpha   90.00
_cell.angle_beta   90.00
_cell.angle_gamma   90.00
#
_symmetry.space_group_name_H-M   'P 1'
#
loop_
_entity.id
_entity.type
_entity.pdbx_description
1 polymer ?
#
loop_
_entity_poly.entity_id
_entity_poly.type
_entity_poly.pdbx_seq_one_letter_code
_entity_poly.pdbx_strand_id
1 'polypeptide(L)'
;MNPPTGLPSPPSSLPPNPSQRPLDRDLGFGSLASRQHYRLLNRDGSFNVRRLHEAWFDRLFGYHALVNLSWSKFFALLSVWYMAINALFALGYLALGPGALQGAFEGSLFWRAFFFSIHTFATVGYGNIVPVSFLANALVALQTLFGLLSLAVATGLVFARFSRPNALILYSQSALIAPYRDQTSFQFRIANGRRSQLLNVQALVMHSRFEQVDGARVRRFYGMELERNFVAVFPANWTIVHPISPQSPLFGWTKEQLLDAEAEFLVLLNAVDETYSQMVYSRSSYTTHEIEWGRRFAMMFFEEGTQSVLDLNRLNETIDAPLPAEA
;
A
#
# COMPACT_ATOMS: atom_id res chain seq x y z
N MET A 1 54.97 -21.87 -53.20
CA MET A 1 53.61 -21.39 -53.16
C MET A 1 52.99 -21.77 -51.82
N ASN A 2 52.91 -20.88 -50.89
CA ASN A 2 52.30 -21.11 -49.61
C ASN A 2 50.79 -20.82 -49.71
N PRO A 3 49.91 -21.62 -49.06
CA PRO A 3 48.47 -21.31 -49.02
C PRO A 3 48.16 -20.13 -48.06
N PRO A 4 47.14 -19.34 -48.35
CA PRO A 4 46.78 -18.20 -47.49
C PRO A 4 46.13 -18.70 -46.19
N THR A 5 46.79 -18.40 -45.11
CA THR A 5 46.26 -18.49 -43.74
C THR A 5 45.31 -17.36 -43.46
N GLY A 6 44.19 -17.66 -42.78
CA GLY A 6 43.47 -16.70 -41.99
C GLY A 6 42.02 -16.45 -42.38
N LEU A 7 41.13 -17.39 -42.00
CA LEU A 7 39.75 -17.04 -41.74
C LEU A 7 39.71 -16.25 -40.40
N PRO A 8 39.04 -15.09 -40.33
CA PRO A 8 38.88 -14.38 -39.08
C PRO A 8 38.02 -15.22 -38.14
N SER A 9 38.49 -15.37 -36.90
CA SER A 9 37.72 -15.97 -35.81
C SER A 9 36.36 -15.29 -35.70
N PRO A 10 35.27 -16.01 -35.44
CA PRO A 10 33.98 -15.39 -35.20
C PRO A 10 34.07 -14.48 -33.95
N PRO A 11 33.45 -13.32 -33.98
CA PRO A 11 33.44 -12.43 -32.81
C PRO A 11 32.78 -13.17 -31.64
N SER A 12 33.57 -13.46 -30.63
CA SER A 12 33.08 -13.96 -29.33
C SER A 12 32.33 -12.88 -28.64
N SER A 13 31.07 -13.15 -28.35
CA SER A 13 30.08 -12.37 -27.63
C SER A 13 29.10 -11.59 -28.50
N LEU A 14 27.94 -12.20 -28.73
CA LEU A 14 26.71 -11.47 -28.98
C LEU A 14 26.53 -10.45 -27.85
N PRO A 15 26.10 -9.20 -28.15
CA PRO A 15 25.83 -8.24 -27.10
C PRO A 15 24.79 -8.82 -26.13
N PRO A 16 24.97 -8.66 -24.82
CA PRO A 16 24.04 -9.19 -23.85
C PRO A 16 22.62 -8.68 -24.16
N ASN A 17 21.67 -9.60 -24.14
CA ASN A 17 20.28 -9.37 -24.46
C ASN A 17 19.73 -8.23 -23.58
N PRO A 18 18.84 -7.35 -24.09
CA PRO A 18 18.27 -6.23 -23.35
C PRO A 18 17.67 -6.61 -21.99
N SER A 19 17.09 -7.79 -21.84
CA SER A 19 16.53 -8.30 -20.58
C SER A 19 17.58 -8.72 -19.55
N GLN A 20 18.82 -8.99 -19.97
CA GLN A 20 19.94 -9.29 -19.08
C GLN A 20 20.76 -8.06 -18.71
N ARG A 21 20.43 -6.88 -19.25
CA ARG A 21 21.10 -5.64 -18.87
C ARG A 21 20.46 -5.07 -17.61
N PRO A 22 21.27 -4.61 -16.63
CA PRO A 22 20.74 -3.87 -15.50
C PRO A 22 19.93 -2.68 -16.01
N LEU A 23 18.83 -2.37 -15.36
CA LEU A 23 18.12 -1.12 -15.58
C LEU A 23 19.05 0.02 -15.15
N ASP A 24 19.34 0.97 -16.05
CA ASP A 24 20.25 2.10 -15.79
C ASP A 24 19.69 3.09 -14.75
N ARG A 25 18.52 2.82 -14.20
CA ARG A 25 17.84 3.69 -13.24
C ARG A 25 17.72 2.97 -11.91
N ASP A 26 17.99 3.70 -10.84
CA ASP A 26 17.83 3.27 -9.45
C ASP A 26 16.37 3.07 -9.02
N LEU A 27 15.43 3.11 -9.98
CA LEU A 27 13.98 2.96 -9.79
C LEU A 27 13.38 3.93 -8.75
N GLY A 28 14.09 5.01 -8.40
CA GLY A 28 13.66 5.98 -7.40
C GLY A 28 14.03 5.59 -5.97
N PHE A 29 14.75 4.49 -5.75
CA PHE A 29 15.23 4.13 -4.40
C PHE A 29 16.44 4.97 -3.96
N GLY A 30 17.10 5.68 -4.88
CA GLY A 30 18.28 6.50 -4.63
C GLY A 30 19.57 5.70 -4.46
N SER A 31 20.70 6.38 -4.54
CA SER A 31 22.04 5.78 -4.46
C SER A 31 22.33 5.07 -3.12
N LEU A 32 21.60 5.41 -2.06
CA LEU A 32 21.73 4.74 -0.75
C LEU A 32 21.15 3.32 -0.77
N ALA A 33 20.05 3.08 -1.48
CA ALA A 33 19.44 1.76 -1.60
C ALA A 33 20.36 0.76 -2.32
N SER A 34 21.23 1.22 -3.21
CA SER A 34 22.19 0.38 -3.90
C SER A 34 23.33 -0.15 -2.99
N ARG A 35 23.46 0.39 -1.77
CA ARG A 35 24.48 -0.05 -0.78
C ARG A 35 23.89 -0.76 0.45
N GLN A 36 22.56 -0.77 0.59
CA GLN A 36 21.89 -1.34 1.77
C GLN A 36 21.66 -2.84 1.61
N HIS A 37 22.10 -3.62 2.59
CA HIS A 37 21.93 -5.07 2.73
C HIS A 37 20.54 -5.44 3.30
N TYR A 38 19.55 -4.58 3.18
CA TYR A 38 18.21 -4.82 3.72
C TYR A 38 17.21 -5.02 2.60
N ARG A 39 16.11 -5.71 2.92
CA ARG A 39 14.91 -5.76 2.10
C ARG A 39 14.45 -4.33 1.77
N LEU A 40 14.23 -4.03 0.51
CA LEU A 40 13.82 -2.70 0.04
C LEU A 40 12.34 -2.45 0.28
N LEU A 41 11.54 -3.47 0.03
CA LEU A 41 10.09 -3.41 0.09
C LEU A 41 9.58 -4.52 1.01
N ASN A 42 8.81 -4.15 2.04
CA ASN A 42 8.18 -5.13 2.92
C ASN A 42 7.05 -5.89 2.19
N ARG A 43 6.64 -7.04 2.75
CA ARG A 43 5.54 -7.84 2.18
C ARG A 43 4.21 -7.11 2.14
N ASP A 44 3.97 -6.19 3.07
CA ASP A 44 2.78 -5.34 3.13
C ASP A 44 2.81 -4.17 2.12
N GLY A 45 3.87 -4.07 1.31
CA GLY A 45 4.07 -3.04 0.31
C GLY A 45 4.62 -1.73 0.86
N SER A 46 4.94 -1.65 2.13
CA SER A 46 5.63 -0.49 2.70
C SER A 46 7.12 -0.50 2.36
N PHE A 47 7.71 0.68 2.14
CA PHE A 47 9.15 0.78 2.00
C PHE A 47 9.83 0.57 3.36
N ASN A 48 10.91 -0.20 3.38
CA ASN A 48 11.72 -0.40 4.59
C ASN A 48 12.62 0.83 4.86
N VAL A 49 11.99 1.99 4.99
CA VAL A 49 12.63 3.28 5.24
C VAL A 49 12.00 3.94 6.45
N ARG A 50 12.81 4.26 7.46
CA ARG A 50 12.39 5.05 8.62
C ARG A 50 12.72 6.52 8.37
N ARG A 51 11.69 7.37 8.35
CA ARG A 51 11.87 8.82 8.29
C ARG A 51 12.15 9.37 9.68
N LEU A 52 13.19 10.18 9.78
CA LEU A 52 13.55 10.92 10.99
C LEU A 52 13.17 12.39 10.82
N HIS A 53 12.90 13.08 11.95
CA HIS A 53 12.60 14.54 11.98
C HIS A 53 11.31 14.94 11.27
N GLU A 54 10.31 14.06 11.17
CA GLU A 54 8.96 14.50 10.81
C GLU A 54 8.38 15.37 11.93
N ALA A 55 7.81 16.54 11.56
CA ALA A 55 7.14 17.39 12.54
C ALA A 55 6.02 16.59 13.22
N TRP A 56 6.02 16.56 14.56
CA TRP A 56 5.04 15.80 15.35
C TRP A 56 3.59 16.17 15.03
N PHE A 57 3.37 17.45 14.65
CA PHE A 57 2.06 17.99 14.29
C PHE A 57 1.54 17.38 12.97
N ASP A 58 2.38 17.28 11.94
CA ASP A 58 2.03 16.66 10.65
C ASP A 58 1.77 15.16 10.80
N ARG A 59 2.47 14.53 11.74
CA ARG A 59 2.30 13.11 12.06
C ARG A 59 0.97 12.79 12.73
N LEU A 60 0.43 13.72 13.55
CA LEU A 60 -0.79 13.52 14.33
C LEU A 60 -2.03 14.13 13.68
N PHE A 61 -1.90 15.31 13.09
CA PHE A 61 -3.01 16.13 12.61
C PHE A 61 -2.98 16.41 11.11
N GLY A 62 -1.96 15.94 10.41
CA GLY A 62 -1.92 16.04 8.96
C GLY A 62 -3.11 15.30 8.31
N TYR A 63 -3.65 15.85 7.22
CA TYR A 63 -4.76 15.24 6.46
C TYR A 63 -4.57 13.74 6.24
N HIS A 64 -3.36 13.33 5.85
CA HIS A 64 -3.03 11.92 5.63
C HIS A 64 -3.11 11.08 6.90
N ALA A 65 -2.74 11.63 8.05
CA ALA A 65 -2.84 10.94 9.33
C ALA A 65 -4.30 10.72 9.71
N LEU A 66 -5.13 11.77 9.62
CA LEU A 66 -6.56 11.72 9.93
C LEU A 66 -7.31 10.72 9.05
N VAL A 67 -7.00 10.70 7.74
CA VAL A 67 -7.63 9.79 6.79
C VAL A 67 -7.17 8.34 6.96
N ASN A 68 -5.99 8.08 7.52
CA ASN A 68 -5.45 6.73 7.74
C ASN A 68 -5.72 6.14 9.13
N LEU A 69 -6.26 6.91 10.08
CA LEU A 69 -6.62 6.40 11.40
C LEU A 69 -7.64 5.25 11.29
N SER A 70 -7.67 4.33 12.27
CA SER A 70 -8.82 3.40 12.40
C SER A 70 -10.11 4.19 12.69
N TRP A 71 -11.25 3.64 12.30
CA TRP A 71 -12.55 4.31 12.50
C TRP A 71 -12.80 4.68 13.97
N SER A 72 -12.51 3.77 14.89
CA SER A 72 -12.67 4.01 16.33
C SER A 72 -11.82 5.19 16.82
N LYS A 73 -10.55 5.25 16.40
CA LYS A 73 -9.65 6.36 16.77
C LYS A 73 -10.08 7.68 16.14
N PHE A 74 -10.58 7.64 14.90
CA PHE A 74 -11.08 8.82 14.22
C PHE A 74 -12.29 9.41 14.94
N PHE A 75 -13.31 8.61 15.25
CA PHE A 75 -14.49 9.09 15.99
C PHE A 75 -14.16 9.51 17.43
N ALA A 76 -13.26 8.81 18.11
CA ALA A 76 -12.79 9.22 19.42
C ALA A 76 -12.11 10.61 19.37
N LEU A 77 -11.22 10.83 18.40
CA LEU A 77 -10.56 12.12 18.19
C LEU A 77 -11.57 13.24 17.90
N LEU A 78 -12.55 12.99 17.04
CA LEU A 78 -13.60 13.93 16.70
C LEU A 78 -14.47 14.27 17.93
N SER A 79 -14.80 13.26 18.76
CA SER A 79 -15.57 13.47 19.99
C SER A 79 -14.79 14.26 21.03
N VAL A 80 -13.52 13.93 21.24
CA VAL A 80 -12.66 14.69 22.16
C VAL A 80 -12.51 16.13 21.71
N TRP A 81 -12.28 16.36 20.42
CA TRP A 81 -12.22 17.70 19.86
C TRP A 81 -13.53 18.48 20.05
N TYR A 82 -14.68 17.83 19.79
CA TYR A 82 -16.00 18.44 19.98
C TYR A 82 -16.23 18.86 21.43
N MET A 83 -15.90 18.01 22.40
CA MET A 83 -16.00 18.32 23.81
C MET A 83 -15.06 19.46 24.22
N ALA A 84 -13.83 19.43 23.73
CA ALA A 84 -12.81 20.45 24.06
C ALA A 84 -13.20 21.84 23.53
N ILE A 85 -13.69 21.96 22.31
CA ILE A 85 -14.09 23.24 21.72
C ILE A 85 -15.30 23.81 22.42
N ASN A 86 -16.29 22.97 22.79
CA ASN A 86 -17.44 23.41 23.55
C ASN A 86 -17.08 23.83 24.98
N ALA A 87 -16.13 23.15 25.62
CA ALA A 87 -15.59 23.57 26.93
C ALA A 87 -14.87 24.93 26.83
N LEU A 88 -14.10 25.14 25.76
CA LEU A 88 -13.41 26.42 25.50
C LEU A 88 -14.42 27.57 25.35
N PHE A 89 -15.48 27.41 24.57
CA PHE A 89 -16.54 28.42 24.47
C PHE A 89 -17.29 28.61 25.78
N ALA A 90 -17.53 27.54 26.54
CA ALA A 90 -18.13 27.64 27.87
C ALA A 90 -17.28 28.49 28.82
N LEU A 91 -15.97 28.32 28.82
CA LEU A 91 -15.04 29.17 29.57
C LEU A 91 -15.09 30.62 29.08
N GLY A 92 -15.23 30.86 27.78
CA GLY A 92 -15.46 32.19 27.21
C GLY A 92 -16.74 32.86 27.77
N TYR A 93 -17.86 32.14 27.80
CA TYR A 93 -19.10 32.67 28.40
C TYR A 93 -18.97 32.93 29.91
N LEU A 94 -18.26 32.06 30.63
CA LEU A 94 -17.99 32.28 32.07
C LEU A 94 -17.15 33.53 32.31
N ALA A 95 -16.16 33.77 31.47
CA ALA A 95 -15.29 34.96 31.58
C ALA A 95 -16.07 36.29 31.36
N LEU A 96 -17.19 36.26 30.64
CA LEU A 96 -18.07 37.41 30.46
C LEU A 96 -18.93 37.69 31.67
N GLY A 97 -18.90 36.84 32.69
CA GLY A 97 -19.63 37.02 33.98
C GLY A 97 -21.00 36.35 34.04
N PRO A 98 -21.58 36.22 35.24
CA PRO A 98 -22.81 35.45 35.48
C PRO A 98 -24.04 36.01 34.76
N GLY A 99 -24.03 37.29 34.39
CA GLY A 99 -25.12 37.99 33.68
C GLY A 99 -25.04 37.83 32.14
N ALA A 100 -24.02 37.17 31.58
CA ALA A 100 -23.86 37.03 30.15
C ALA A 100 -24.90 36.09 29.50
N LEU A 101 -25.32 35.06 30.24
CA LEU A 101 -26.34 34.10 29.85
C LEU A 101 -27.51 34.17 30.82
N GLN A 102 -28.76 34.20 30.33
CA GLN A 102 -29.98 34.14 31.12
C GLN A 102 -30.76 32.87 30.80
N GLY A 103 -31.51 32.35 31.77
CA GLY A 103 -32.35 31.16 31.62
C GLY A 103 -32.24 30.20 32.80
N ALA A 104 -33.23 29.33 32.93
CA ALA A 104 -33.30 28.34 34.00
C ALA A 104 -32.40 27.14 33.68
N PHE A 105 -31.50 26.79 34.58
CA PHE A 105 -30.67 25.61 34.53
C PHE A 105 -30.31 25.15 35.95
N GLU A 106 -30.59 23.89 36.26
CA GLU A 106 -30.17 23.30 37.53
C GLU A 106 -28.71 22.82 37.42
N GLY A 107 -27.81 23.43 38.22
CA GLY A 107 -26.40 23.08 38.23
C GLY A 107 -25.46 24.28 38.29
N SER A 108 -24.17 24.05 38.20
CA SER A 108 -23.16 25.11 38.24
C SER A 108 -23.17 25.97 36.96
N LEU A 109 -22.64 27.20 37.09
CA LEU A 109 -22.52 28.14 35.96
C LEU A 109 -21.73 27.53 34.80
N PHE A 110 -20.73 26.66 35.08
CA PHE A 110 -19.98 26.00 34.06
C PHE A 110 -20.86 25.06 33.23
N TRP A 111 -21.63 24.18 33.85
CA TRP A 111 -22.50 23.27 33.13
C TRP A 111 -23.58 23.99 32.33
N ARG A 112 -24.12 25.08 32.85
CA ARG A 112 -25.03 25.94 32.11
C ARG A 112 -24.39 26.50 30.84
N ALA A 113 -23.20 27.06 30.94
CA ALA A 113 -22.46 27.59 29.80
C ALA A 113 -22.03 26.47 28.83
N PHE A 114 -21.65 25.29 29.33
CA PHE A 114 -21.24 24.16 28.54
C PHE A 114 -22.38 23.58 27.69
N PHE A 115 -23.55 23.34 28.31
CA PHE A 115 -24.70 22.86 27.55
C PHE A 115 -25.24 23.92 26.59
N PHE A 116 -25.22 25.21 26.99
CA PHE A 116 -25.51 26.29 26.07
C PHE A 116 -24.58 26.28 24.85
N SER A 117 -23.28 26.10 25.07
CA SER A 117 -22.29 25.98 24.02
C SER A 117 -22.61 24.80 23.08
N ILE A 118 -22.89 23.61 23.62
CA ILE A 118 -23.29 22.45 22.83
C ILE A 118 -24.51 22.72 21.94
N HIS A 119 -25.58 23.31 22.53
CA HIS A 119 -26.82 23.60 21.82
C HIS A 119 -26.60 24.65 20.72
N THR A 120 -25.72 25.62 20.96
CA THR A 120 -25.36 26.67 19.98
C THR A 120 -24.47 26.10 18.87
N PHE A 121 -23.43 25.35 19.24
CA PHE A 121 -22.51 24.78 18.29
C PHE A 121 -23.16 23.75 17.34
N ALA A 122 -24.07 22.93 17.89
CA ALA A 122 -24.85 21.97 17.13
C ALA A 122 -26.09 22.58 16.46
N THR A 123 -26.29 23.90 16.56
CA THR A 123 -27.45 24.63 16.00
C THR A 123 -28.81 24.13 16.48
N VAL A 124 -28.91 23.57 17.72
CA VAL A 124 -30.15 23.04 18.29
C VAL A 124 -31.06 24.18 18.74
N GLY A 125 -30.54 25.14 19.57
CA GLY A 125 -31.22 26.37 19.95
C GLY A 125 -32.55 26.20 20.71
N TYR A 126 -32.58 25.38 21.76
CA TYR A 126 -33.82 25.18 22.58
C TYR A 126 -34.43 26.46 23.15
N GLY A 127 -33.64 27.53 23.31
CA GLY A 127 -34.12 28.82 23.85
C GLY A 127 -34.33 28.88 25.36
N ASN A 128 -34.02 27.82 26.11
CA ASN A 128 -34.07 27.78 27.56
C ASN A 128 -32.91 28.54 28.23
N ILE A 129 -31.80 28.73 27.51
CA ILE A 129 -30.68 29.59 27.88
C ILE A 129 -30.39 30.52 26.70
N VAL A 130 -30.27 31.81 26.94
CA VAL A 130 -30.10 32.86 25.93
C VAL A 130 -28.96 33.81 26.28
N PRO A 131 -28.19 34.32 25.28
CA PRO A 131 -27.19 35.37 25.51
C PRO A 131 -27.86 36.73 25.66
N VAL A 132 -27.47 37.51 26.68
CA VAL A 132 -28.09 38.79 26.97
C VAL A 132 -27.18 39.97 26.66
N SER A 133 -25.88 39.83 26.93
CA SER A 133 -24.91 40.89 26.68
C SER A 133 -24.48 40.97 25.23
N PHE A 134 -24.04 42.15 24.79
CA PHE A 134 -23.46 42.32 23.43
C PHE A 134 -22.29 41.35 23.16
N LEU A 135 -21.36 41.22 24.13
CA LEU A 135 -20.22 40.36 24.01
C LEU A 135 -20.61 38.86 23.96
N ALA A 136 -21.65 38.45 24.72
CA ALA A 136 -22.16 37.07 24.64
C ALA A 136 -22.77 36.80 23.27
N ASN A 137 -23.54 37.73 22.71
CA ASN A 137 -24.08 37.57 21.34
C ASN A 137 -22.99 37.57 20.27
N ALA A 138 -21.93 38.38 20.41
CA ALA A 138 -20.77 38.33 19.51
C ALA A 138 -20.04 37.00 19.59
N LEU A 139 -19.89 36.44 20.81
CA LEU A 139 -19.28 35.11 20.99
C LEU A 139 -20.14 33.98 20.40
N VAL A 140 -21.49 34.09 20.51
CA VAL A 140 -22.44 33.19 19.85
C VAL A 140 -22.26 33.22 18.33
N ALA A 141 -22.18 34.42 17.74
CA ALA A 141 -21.98 34.54 16.28
C ALA A 141 -20.68 33.89 15.82
N LEU A 142 -19.58 34.08 16.56
CA LEU A 142 -18.32 33.44 16.31
C LEU A 142 -18.42 31.90 16.47
N GLN A 143 -19.03 31.44 17.56
CA GLN A 143 -19.22 30.02 17.84
C GLN A 143 -20.06 29.32 16.77
N THR A 144 -21.12 29.93 16.30
CA THR A 144 -21.99 29.39 15.25
C THR A 144 -21.21 29.22 13.93
N LEU A 145 -20.41 30.24 13.58
CA LEU A 145 -19.52 30.14 12.41
C LEU A 145 -18.55 28.94 12.54
N PHE A 146 -17.89 28.79 13.68
CA PHE A 146 -17.03 27.65 13.96
C PHE A 146 -17.77 26.32 13.91
N GLY A 147 -18.99 26.26 14.42
CA GLY A 147 -19.84 25.08 14.38
C GLY A 147 -20.15 24.63 12.95
N LEU A 148 -20.60 25.55 12.10
CA LEU A 148 -20.90 25.28 10.70
C LEU A 148 -19.66 24.83 9.91
N LEU A 149 -18.54 25.53 10.07
CA LEU A 149 -17.27 25.14 9.43
C LEU A 149 -16.78 23.78 9.88
N SER A 150 -16.92 23.48 11.17
CA SER A 150 -16.52 22.21 11.76
C SER A 150 -17.34 21.05 11.24
N LEU A 151 -18.65 21.23 11.11
CA LEU A 151 -19.55 20.23 10.54
C LEU A 151 -19.17 19.96 9.07
N ALA A 152 -18.90 21.01 8.29
CA ALA A 152 -18.48 20.88 6.90
C ALA A 152 -17.15 20.10 6.77
N VAL A 153 -16.15 20.43 7.59
CA VAL A 153 -14.85 19.75 7.61
C VAL A 153 -14.99 18.29 8.05
N ALA A 154 -15.76 18.03 9.12
CA ALA A 154 -16.00 16.67 9.61
C ALA A 154 -16.67 15.80 8.54
N THR A 155 -17.71 16.32 7.88
CA THR A 155 -18.41 15.65 6.77
C THR A 155 -17.45 15.38 5.61
N GLY A 156 -16.65 16.37 5.22
CA GLY A 156 -15.63 16.23 4.17
C GLY A 156 -14.58 15.15 4.49
N LEU A 157 -14.11 15.09 5.74
CA LEU A 157 -13.17 14.05 6.19
C LEU A 157 -13.81 12.66 6.18
N VAL A 158 -15.05 12.53 6.64
CA VAL A 158 -15.80 11.26 6.59
C VAL A 158 -15.95 10.81 5.13
N PHE A 159 -16.37 11.70 4.24
CA PHE A 159 -16.51 11.40 2.80
C PHE A 159 -15.16 10.99 2.18
N ALA A 160 -14.08 11.74 2.45
CA ALA A 160 -12.75 11.43 1.95
C ALA A 160 -12.25 10.04 2.39
N ARG A 161 -12.65 9.57 3.58
CA ARG A 161 -12.32 8.23 4.08
C ARG A 161 -13.11 7.13 3.38
N PHE A 162 -14.40 7.34 3.16
CA PHE A 162 -15.26 6.39 2.43
C PHE A 162 -14.88 6.28 0.95
N SER A 163 -14.49 7.38 0.34
CA SER A 163 -14.15 7.44 -1.09
C SER A 163 -12.74 6.93 -1.40
N ARG A 164 -12.01 6.43 -0.42
CA ARG A 164 -10.64 5.97 -0.63
C ARG A 164 -10.62 4.51 -1.11
N PRO A 165 -10.24 4.26 -2.37
CA PRO A 165 -10.07 2.90 -2.83
C PRO A 165 -8.86 2.26 -2.14
N ASN A 166 -9.01 1.05 -1.69
CA ASN A 166 -7.91 0.25 -1.14
C ASN A 166 -7.97 -1.13 -1.78
N ALA A 167 -7.04 -1.41 -2.69
CA ALA A 167 -6.93 -2.75 -3.26
C ALA A 167 -6.48 -3.74 -2.18
N LEU A 168 -7.34 -4.69 -1.82
CA LEU A 168 -6.98 -5.80 -0.97
C LEU A 168 -6.49 -6.95 -1.87
N ILE A 169 -5.25 -6.85 -2.33
CA ILE A 169 -4.61 -7.95 -3.07
C ILE A 169 -3.85 -8.81 -2.06
N LEU A 170 -4.21 -10.08 -2.02
CA LEU A 170 -3.55 -11.10 -1.22
C LEU A 170 -2.42 -11.71 -2.05
N TYR A 171 -1.24 -11.82 -1.47
CA TYR A 171 -0.05 -12.44 -2.10
C TYR A 171 0.23 -13.79 -1.44
N SER A 172 0.65 -14.78 -2.22
CA SER A 172 1.15 -16.05 -1.67
C SER A 172 2.32 -15.83 -0.72
N GLN A 173 2.43 -16.65 0.32
CA GLN A 173 3.52 -16.54 1.30
C GLN A 173 4.87 -16.83 0.69
N SER A 174 4.94 -17.80 -0.22
CA SER A 174 6.14 -18.15 -0.95
C SER A 174 5.99 -17.82 -2.44
N ALA A 175 7.09 -17.45 -3.08
CA ALA A 175 7.26 -17.58 -4.51
C ALA A 175 7.86 -18.96 -4.82
N LEU A 176 7.74 -19.41 -6.04
CA LEU A 176 8.16 -20.76 -6.43
C LEU A 176 9.13 -20.71 -7.62
N ILE A 177 10.13 -21.56 -7.59
CA ILE A 177 10.80 -22.02 -8.83
C ILE A 177 10.17 -23.36 -9.20
N ALA A 178 9.38 -23.35 -10.26
CA ALA A 178 8.48 -24.43 -10.65
C ALA A 178 8.74 -24.86 -12.10
N PRO A 179 8.43 -26.12 -12.46
CA PRO A 179 8.41 -26.52 -13.87
C PRO A 179 7.32 -25.77 -14.61
N TYR A 180 7.62 -25.31 -15.81
CA TYR A 180 6.70 -24.57 -16.66
C TYR A 180 6.96 -24.89 -18.14
N ARG A 181 6.03 -25.65 -18.77
CA ARG A 181 6.26 -26.20 -20.13
C ARG A 181 7.58 -26.99 -20.16
N ASP A 182 8.47 -26.65 -21.07
CA ASP A 182 9.76 -27.34 -21.24
C ASP A 182 10.92 -26.66 -20.48
N GLN A 183 10.64 -25.75 -19.59
CA GLN A 183 11.64 -24.97 -18.83
C GLN A 183 11.19 -24.75 -17.38
N THR A 184 11.99 -24.04 -16.60
CA THR A 184 11.61 -23.58 -15.25
C THR A 184 11.02 -22.18 -15.30
N SER A 185 10.37 -21.77 -14.23
CA SER A 185 9.83 -20.42 -14.09
C SER A 185 9.86 -19.96 -12.66
N PHE A 186 9.95 -18.66 -12.46
CA PHE A 186 9.63 -18.00 -11.19
C PHE A 186 8.14 -17.67 -11.16
N GLN A 187 7.45 -18.11 -10.12
CA GLN A 187 6.00 -17.94 -9.98
C GLN A 187 5.63 -17.43 -8.61
N PHE A 188 4.60 -16.62 -8.55
CA PHE A 188 3.88 -16.30 -7.32
C PHE A 188 2.40 -16.13 -7.63
N ARG A 189 1.57 -16.24 -6.61
CA ARG A 189 0.13 -16.15 -6.77
C ARG A 189 -0.42 -14.94 -6.07
N ILE A 190 -1.39 -14.31 -6.70
CA ILE A 190 -2.19 -13.24 -6.13
C ILE A 190 -3.67 -13.60 -6.16
N ALA A 191 -4.43 -13.09 -5.19
CA ALA A 191 -5.87 -13.23 -5.18
C ALA A 191 -6.52 -11.89 -4.81
N ASN A 192 -7.72 -11.67 -5.34
CA ASN A 192 -8.55 -10.55 -4.95
C ASN A 192 -9.22 -10.87 -3.60
N GLY A 193 -8.84 -10.16 -2.55
CA GLY A 193 -9.42 -10.31 -1.21
C GLY A 193 -10.77 -9.60 -1.04
N ARG A 194 -11.27 -8.89 -2.07
CA ARG A 194 -12.56 -8.23 -2.07
C ARG A 194 -13.55 -8.89 -3.01
N ARG A 195 -14.83 -8.59 -2.84
CA ARG A 195 -15.88 -9.01 -3.76
C ARG A 195 -15.98 -8.10 -5.00
N SER A 196 -15.47 -6.85 -4.94
CA SER A 196 -15.37 -5.94 -6.07
C SER A 196 -14.33 -6.43 -7.07
N GLN A 197 -14.53 -6.16 -8.34
CA GLN A 197 -13.58 -6.53 -9.40
C GLN A 197 -12.49 -5.47 -9.53
N LEU A 198 -11.31 -5.92 -9.89
CA LEU A 198 -10.24 -5.05 -10.35
C LEU A 198 -10.11 -5.17 -11.86
N LEU A 199 -10.07 -4.02 -12.52
CA LEU A 199 -9.98 -3.93 -13.98
C LEU A 199 -8.58 -3.47 -14.39
N ASN A 200 -8.17 -3.85 -15.59
CA ASN A 200 -6.90 -3.43 -16.21
C ASN A 200 -5.70 -3.65 -15.27
N VAL A 201 -5.64 -4.83 -14.65
CA VAL A 201 -4.53 -5.15 -13.75
C VAL A 201 -3.25 -5.35 -14.54
N GLN A 202 -2.25 -4.54 -14.25
CA GLN A 202 -0.90 -4.66 -14.78
C GLN A 202 0.05 -5.11 -13.68
N ALA A 203 0.91 -6.06 -14.00
CA ALA A 203 1.96 -6.54 -13.13
C ALA A 203 3.33 -6.16 -13.69
N LEU A 204 4.18 -5.62 -12.84
CA LEU A 204 5.59 -5.39 -13.09
C LEU A 204 6.39 -6.12 -12.01
N VAL A 205 7.31 -6.97 -12.44
CA VAL A 205 8.20 -7.69 -11.53
C VAL A 205 9.65 -7.34 -11.86
N MET A 206 10.39 -7.03 -10.82
CA MET A 206 11.81 -6.72 -10.93
C MET A 206 12.59 -7.62 -9.98
N HIS A 207 13.72 -8.09 -10.46
CA HIS A 207 14.70 -8.82 -9.67
C HIS A 207 15.84 -7.88 -9.30
N SER A 208 16.20 -7.83 -8.03
CA SER A 208 17.37 -7.10 -7.56
C SER A 208 18.36 -8.06 -6.89
N ARG A 209 19.64 -7.82 -7.09
CA ARG A 209 20.72 -8.60 -6.50
C ARG A 209 21.98 -7.76 -6.37
N PHE A 210 22.87 -8.16 -5.46
CA PHE A 210 24.19 -7.57 -5.37
C PHE A 210 25.16 -8.21 -6.36
N GLU A 211 25.94 -7.36 -7.01
CA GLU A 211 27.01 -7.76 -7.93
C GLU A 211 28.30 -7.01 -7.59
N GLN A 212 29.45 -7.61 -7.93
CA GLN A 212 30.74 -6.96 -7.83
C GLN A 212 30.97 -6.11 -9.08
N VAL A 213 31.08 -4.79 -8.91
CA VAL A 213 31.35 -3.83 -10.00
C VAL A 213 32.51 -2.96 -9.55
N ASP A 214 33.63 -2.99 -10.28
CA ASP A 214 34.85 -2.21 -9.99
C ASP A 214 35.35 -2.41 -8.54
N GLY A 215 35.25 -3.63 -8.00
CA GLY A 215 35.64 -3.96 -6.64
C GLY A 215 34.66 -3.53 -5.53
N ALA A 216 33.54 -2.91 -5.89
CA ALA A 216 32.49 -2.55 -4.96
C ALA A 216 31.27 -3.49 -5.13
N ARG A 217 30.60 -3.81 -4.02
CA ARG A 217 29.36 -4.56 -4.02
C ARG A 217 28.19 -3.61 -4.24
N VAL A 218 27.54 -3.69 -5.39
CA VAL A 218 26.46 -2.76 -5.82
C VAL A 218 25.21 -3.55 -6.12
N ARG A 219 24.05 -3.09 -5.66
CA ARG A 219 22.75 -3.67 -6.00
C ARG A 219 22.35 -3.25 -7.40
N ARG A 220 22.04 -4.24 -8.23
CA ARG A 220 21.55 -4.06 -9.61
C ARG A 220 20.11 -4.52 -9.72
N PHE A 221 19.38 -3.91 -10.64
CA PHE A 221 17.96 -4.19 -10.88
C PHE A 221 17.76 -4.71 -12.30
N TYR A 222 16.92 -5.72 -12.45
CA TYR A 222 16.62 -6.38 -13.72
C TYR A 222 15.11 -6.49 -13.89
N GLY A 223 14.60 -6.13 -15.07
CA GLY A 223 13.19 -6.37 -15.41
C GLY A 223 12.96 -7.87 -15.62
N MET A 224 11.86 -8.39 -15.12
CA MET A 224 11.44 -9.76 -15.35
C MET A 224 10.30 -9.78 -16.37
N GLU A 225 10.53 -10.35 -17.52
CA GLU A 225 9.52 -10.54 -18.56
C GLU A 225 8.49 -11.56 -18.10
N LEU A 226 7.22 -11.19 -17.99
CA LEU A 226 6.15 -12.06 -17.55
C LEU A 226 5.48 -12.73 -18.75
N GLU A 227 5.04 -13.98 -18.60
CA GLU A 227 4.22 -14.64 -19.61
C GLU A 227 2.98 -13.80 -19.96
N ARG A 228 2.39 -13.23 -18.91
CA ARG A 228 1.26 -12.27 -18.98
C ARG A 228 1.51 -11.18 -17.96
N ASN A 229 1.59 -9.96 -18.43
CA ASN A 229 1.77 -8.78 -17.58
C ASN A 229 0.48 -7.96 -17.41
N PHE A 230 -0.61 -8.34 -18.10
CA PHE A 230 -1.88 -7.63 -18.11
C PHE A 230 -3.06 -8.59 -18.06
N VAL A 231 -4.07 -8.25 -17.27
CA VAL A 231 -5.36 -8.94 -17.18
C VAL A 231 -6.46 -7.88 -17.18
N ALA A 232 -7.37 -7.97 -18.15
CA ALA A 232 -8.44 -6.97 -18.32
C ALA A 232 -9.42 -6.97 -17.14
N VAL A 233 -9.78 -8.15 -16.62
CA VAL A 233 -10.67 -8.33 -15.47
C VAL A 233 -10.03 -9.30 -14.50
N PHE A 234 -9.95 -8.93 -13.23
CA PHE A 234 -9.36 -9.75 -12.18
C PHE A 234 -10.39 -10.04 -11.07
N PRO A 235 -11.27 -11.01 -11.26
CA PRO A 235 -12.32 -11.33 -10.31
C PRO A 235 -11.85 -12.23 -9.15
N ALA A 236 -10.83 -13.05 -9.34
CA ALA A 236 -10.53 -14.16 -8.46
C ALA A 236 -9.04 -14.26 -8.07
N ASN A 237 -8.26 -15.04 -8.80
CA ASN A 237 -6.83 -15.23 -8.57
C ASN A 237 -6.04 -15.23 -9.88
N TRP A 238 -4.74 -15.00 -9.77
CA TRP A 238 -3.79 -15.04 -10.88
C TRP A 238 -2.44 -15.56 -10.39
N THR A 239 -1.94 -16.59 -11.05
CA THR A 239 -0.54 -16.99 -10.89
C THR A 239 0.29 -16.23 -11.92
N ILE A 240 1.15 -15.35 -11.44
CA ILE A 240 2.07 -14.55 -12.24
C ILE A 240 3.31 -15.41 -12.50
N VAL A 241 3.69 -15.54 -13.75
CA VAL A 241 4.74 -16.44 -14.22
C VAL A 241 5.79 -15.64 -14.98
N HIS A 242 7.05 -15.78 -14.57
CA HIS A 242 8.21 -15.36 -15.34
C HIS A 242 8.95 -16.61 -15.82
N PRO A 243 8.93 -16.95 -17.12
CA PRO A 243 9.67 -18.08 -17.68
C PRO A 243 11.19 -17.84 -17.58
N ILE A 244 11.94 -18.82 -17.07
CA ILE A 244 13.40 -18.73 -16.96
C ILE A 244 13.99 -19.28 -18.27
N SER A 245 13.93 -18.46 -19.31
CA SER A 245 14.57 -18.71 -20.61
C SER A 245 16.02 -18.23 -20.61
N PRO A 246 16.83 -18.52 -21.65
CA PRO A 246 18.19 -17.99 -21.78
C PRO A 246 18.26 -16.44 -21.71
N GLN A 247 17.15 -15.73 -21.93
CA GLN A 247 17.07 -14.28 -21.84
C GLN A 247 16.76 -13.80 -20.42
N SER A 248 16.30 -14.69 -19.54
CA SER A 248 15.95 -14.35 -18.17
C SER A 248 17.16 -13.91 -17.35
N PRO A 249 17.04 -12.88 -16.47
CA PRO A 249 18.09 -12.53 -15.52
C PRO A 249 18.34 -13.60 -14.46
N LEU A 250 17.47 -14.64 -14.39
CA LEU A 250 17.60 -15.79 -13.49
C LEU A 250 18.22 -17.02 -14.16
N PHE A 251 18.49 -16.97 -15.48
CA PHE A 251 19.00 -18.11 -16.20
C PHE A 251 20.38 -18.57 -15.67
N GLY A 252 20.48 -19.84 -15.31
CA GLY A 252 21.70 -20.42 -14.75
C GLY A 252 21.98 -20.06 -13.29
N TRP A 253 21.10 -19.35 -12.61
CA TRP A 253 21.27 -19.02 -11.20
C TRP A 253 20.75 -20.14 -10.29
N THR A 254 21.62 -20.59 -9.37
CA THR A 254 21.24 -21.55 -8.31
C THR A 254 20.65 -20.84 -7.10
N LYS A 255 20.05 -21.63 -6.22
CA LYS A 255 19.50 -21.13 -4.95
C LYS A 255 20.59 -20.48 -4.09
N GLU A 256 21.74 -21.11 -4.02
CA GLU A 256 22.90 -20.66 -3.24
C GLU A 256 23.41 -19.31 -3.76
N GLN A 257 23.54 -19.18 -5.07
CA GLN A 257 23.99 -17.93 -5.71
C GLN A 257 23.00 -16.79 -5.47
N LEU A 258 21.67 -17.05 -5.51
CA LEU A 258 20.66 -16.05 -5.20
C LEU A 258 20.68 -15.63 -3.73
N LEU A 259 20.99 -16.56 -2.81
CA LEU A 259 21.18 -16.26 -1.39
C LEU A 259 22.40 -15.37 -1.16
N ASP A 260 23.55 -15.74 -1.75
CA ASP A 260 24.81 -14.99 -1.62
C ASP A 260 24.71 -13.57 -2.21
N ALA A 261 23.93 -13.44 -3.28
CA ALA A 261 23.65 -12.17 -3.93
C ALA A 261 22.56 -11.35 -3.23
N GLU A 262 22.00 -11.84 -2.10
CA GLU A 262 20.88 -11.21 -1.37
C GLU A 262 19.74 -10.79 -2.31
N ALA A 263 19.32 -11.72 -3.17
CA ALA A 263 18.34 -11.44 -4.19
C ALA A 263 16.96 -11.12 -3.61
N GLU A 264 16.31 -10.12 -4.18
CA GLU A 264 14.95 -9.68 -3.85
C GLU A 264 14.13 -9.48 -5.11
N PHE A 265 12.88 -9.93 -5.08
CA PHE A 265 11.92 -9.85 -6.18
C PHE A 265 10.84 -8.83 -5.79
N LEU A 266 10.86 -7.68 -6.44
CA LEU A 266 9.94 -6.59 -6.21
C LEU A 266 8.74 -6.74 -7.13
N VAL A 267 7.54 -6.71 -6.56
CA VAL A 267 6.27 -6.83 -7.27
C VAL A 267 5.50 -5.52 -7.16
N LEU A 268 5.14 -4.95 -8.29
CA LEU A 268 4.29 -3.77 -8.38
C LEU A 268 3.07 -4.12 -9.23
N LEU A 269 1.89 -3.84 -8.69
CA LEU A 269 0.62 -4.00 -9.38
C LEU A 269 -0.10 -2.66 -9.43
N ASN A 270 -0.68 -2.35 -10.58
CA ASN A 270 -1.63 -1.25 -10.73
C ASN A 270 -2.92 -1.79 -11.35
N ALA A 271 -4.04 -1.26 -10.92
CA ALA A 271 -5.37 -1.68 -11.35
C ALA A 271 -6.36 -0.53 -11.22
N VAL A 272 -7.54 -0.67 -11.81
CA VAL A 272 -8.67 0.23 -11.59
C VAL A 272 -9.69 -0.51 -10.72
N ASP A 273 -10.05 0.06 -9.57
CA ASP A 273 -11.15 -0.45 -8.75
C ASP A 273 -12.48 -0.09 -9.43
N GLU A 274 -13.29 -1.10 -9.74
CA GLU A 274 -14.57 -0.94 -10.43
C GLU A 274 -15.55 -0.07 -9.63
N THR A 275 -15.59 -0.22 -8.30
CA THR A 275 -16.53 0.48 -7.42
C THR A 275 -16.26 1.98 -7.36
N TYR A 276 -14.99 2.37 -7.33
CA TYR A 276 -14.58 3.77 -7.19
C TYR A 276 -14.12 4.40 -8.51
N SER A 277 -13.96 3.61 -9.59
CA SER A 277 -13.40 4.05 -10.87
C SER A 277 -12.04 4.78 -10.70
N GLN A 278 -11.26 4.39 -9.73
CA GLN A 278 -9.96 4.99 -9.40
C GLN A 278 -8.84 3.98 -9.52
N MET A 279 -7.67 4.49 -9.91
CA MET A 279 -6.45 3.68 -9.97
C MET A 279 -5.97 3.32 -8.56
N VAL A 280 -5.71 2.05 -8.35
CA VAL A 280 -5.17 1.50 -7.11
C VAL A 280 -3.83 0.83 -7.37
N TYR A 281 -2.98 0.87 -6.37
CA TYR A 281 -1.64 0.29 -6.42
C TYR A 281 -1.49 -0.73 -5.31
N SER A 282 -0.83 -1.83 -5.61
CA SER A 282 -0.41 -2.83 -4.63
C SER A 282 1.05 -3.19 -4.85
N ARG A 283 1.76 -3.43 -3.78
CA ARG A 283 3.19 -3.76 -3.82
C ARG A 283 3.47 -4.89 -2.84
N SER A 284 4.44 -5.71 -3.18
CA SER A 284 4.98 -6.73 -2.29
C SER A 284 6.41 -7.08 -2.74
N SER A 285 7.12 -7.86 -1.97
CA SER A 285 8.38 -8.43 -2.42
C SER A 285 8.56 -9.85 -1.89
N TYR A 286 9.48 -10.58 -2.52
CA TYR A 286 9.95 -11.88 -2.07
C TYR A 286 11.46 -11.84 -1.96
N THR A 287 12.00 -12.29 -0.83
CA THR A 287 13.43 -12.55 -0.67
C THR A 287 13.73 -13.99 -1.06
N THR A 288 14.98 -14.34 -1.27
CA THR A 288 15.38 -15.72 -1.64
C THR A 288 14.93 -16.75 -0.61
N HIS A 289 14.86 -16.39 0.68
CA HIS A 289 14.36 -17.27 1.75
C HIS A 289 12.87 -17.62 1.63
N GLU A 290 12.11 -16.83 0.91
CA GLU A 290 10.68 -16.99 0.66
C GLU A 290 10.42 -17.71 -0.69
N ILE A 291 11.44 -18.32 -1.30
CA ILE A 291 11.32 -19.06 -2.56
C ILE A 291 11.44 -20.56 -2.31
N GLU A 292 10.43 -21.31 -2.71
CA GLU A 292 10.42 -22.77 -2.68
C GLU A 292 10.76 -23.29 -4.08
N TRP A 293 11.64 -24.29 -4.13
CA TRP A 293 12.12 -24.89 -5.37
C TRP A 293 11.50 -26.27 -5.59
N GLY A 294 11.16 -26.59 -6.85
CA GLY A 294 10.60 -27.88 -7.19
C GLY A 294 9.17 -28.09 -6.64
N ARG A 295 8.42 -27.02 -6.55
CA ARG A 295 7.03 -27.01 -6.11
C ARG A 295 6.15 -26.25 -7.09
N ARG A 296 4.86 -26.58 -7.14
CA ARG A 296 3.85 -25.82 -7.88
C ARG A 296 2.66 -25.51 -6.98
N PHE A 297 1.92 -24.46 -7.29
CA PHE A 297 0.70 -24.13 -6.57
C PHE A 297 -0.41 -25.15 -6.81
N ALA A 298 -1.10 -25.54 -5.73
CA ALA A 298 -2.31 -26.37 -5.82
C ALA A 298 -3.46 -25.57 -6.45
N MET A 299 -4.45 -26.24 -7.00
CA MET A 299 -5.65 -25.57 -7.55
C MET A 299 -6.48 -24.95 -6.44
N MET A 300 -6.89 -23.71 -6.63
CA MET A 300 -7.78 -22.97 -5.71
C MET A 300 -9.26 -23.10 -6.08
N PHE A 301 -9.54 -23.49 -7.33
CA PHE A 301 -10.91 -23.67 -7.81
C PHE A 301 -11.32 -25.11 -7.68
N PHE A 302 -12.57 -25.29 -7.27
CA PHE A 302 -13.27 -26.58 -7.33
C PHE A 302 -14.72 -26.35 -7.75
N GLU A 303 -15.35 -27.38 -8.25
CA GLU A 303 -16.75 -27.34 -8.68
C GLU A 303 -17.67 -27.74 -7.53
N GLU A 304 -18.69 -26.94 -7.25
CA GLU A 304 -19.77 -27.26 -6.33
C GLU A 304 -21.11 -27.09 -7.05
N GLY A 305 -21.68 -28.19 -7.50
CA GLY A 305 -22.88 -28.19 -8.35
C GLY A 305 -22.62 -27.51 -9.69
N THR A 306 -23.26 -26.37 -9.95
CA THR A 306 -23.11 -25.57 -11.17
C THR A 306 -22.22 -24.35 -10.99
N GLN A 307 -21.58 -24.20 -9.84
CA GLN A 307 -20.76 -23.04 -9.51
C GLN A 307 -19.29 -23.43 -9.35
N SER A 308 -18.41 -22.55 -9.82
CA SER A 308 -16.97 -22.62 -9.49
C SER A 308 -16.72 -21.87 -8.19
N VAL A 309 -16.21 -22.58 -7.20
CA VAL A 309 -15.89 -22.03 -5.88
C VAL A 309 -14.39 -21.78 -5.80
N LEU A 310 -14.01 -20.58 -5.37
CA LEU A 310 -12.63 -20.20 -5.09
C LEU A 310 -12.37 -20.29 -3.59
N ASP A 311 -11.45 -21.16 -3.18
CA ASP A 311 -11.00 -21.24 -1.80
C ASP A 311 -9.74 -20.39 -1.58
N LEU A 312 -9.89 -19.24 -0.93
CA LEU A 312 -8.79 -18.35 -0.63
C LEU A 312 -7.80 -18.94 0.40
N ASN A 313 -8.21 -19.91 1.22
CA ASN A 313 -7.32 -20.57 2.17
C ASN A 313 -6.23 -21.37 1.44
N ARG A 314 -6.49 -21.78 0.20
CA ARG A 314 -5.54 -22.50 -0.65
C ARG A 314 -4.55 -21.63 -1.40
N LEU A 315 -4.53 -20.30 -1.13
CA LEU A 315 -3.60 -19.36 -1.77
C LEU A 315 -2.14 -19.77 -1.62
N ASN A 316 -1.80 -20.34 -0.46
CA ASN A 316 -0.43 -20.73 -0.09
C ASN A 316 -0.16 -22.22 -0.27
N GLU A 317 -1.14 -23.00 -0.68
CA GLU A 317 -1.02 -24.45 -0.81
C GLU A 317 -0.15 -24.81 -2.02
N THR A 318 0.89 -25.59 -1.78
CA THR A 318 1.83 -26.04 -2.80
C THR A 318 1.93 -27.56 -2.80
N ILE A 319 2.25 -28.14 -3.94
CA ILE A 319 2.47 -29.57 -4.12
C ILE A 319 3.84 -29.79 -4.78
N ASP A 320 4.44 -30.96 -4.54
CA ASP A 320 5.73 -31.31 -5.12
C ASP A 320 5.65 -31.35 -6.65
N ALA A 321 6.63 -30.77 -7.30
CA ALA A 321 6.78 -30.75 -8.74
C ALA A 321 8.28 -30.64 -9.07
N PRO A 322 8.97 -31.79 -9.21
CA PRO A 322 10.42 -31.81 -9.45
C PRO A 322 10.75 -31.00 -10.70
N LEU A 323 11.85 -30.25 -10.63
CA LEU A 323 12.33 -29.47 -11.75
C LEU A 323 12.87 -30.40 -12.85
N PRO A 324 12.78 -30.02 -14.13
CA PRO A 324 13.47 -30.73 -15.19
C PRO A 324 14.96 -30.85 -14.83
N ALA A 325 15.53 -32.01 -15.07
CA ALA A 325 16.98 -32.14 -14.99
C ALA A 325 17.62 -31.12 -15.94
N GLU A 326 18.60 -30.38 -15.45
CA GLU A 326 19.32 -29.40 -16.29
C GLU A 326 19.79 -30.07 -17.57
N ALA A 327 19.31 -29.58 -18.70
CA ALA A 327 19.75 -29.99 -20.02
C ALA A 327 20.96 -29.16 -20.45
#